data_0ead79b407f085e41408b372c43f05f2
#
_entry.id   0ead79b407f085e41408b372c43f05f2
#
_cell.length_a   1.000
_cell.length_b   1.000
_cell.length_c   1.000
_cell.angle_alpha   90.00
_cell.angle_beta   90.00
_cell.angle_gamma   90.00
#
_symmetry.space_group_name_H-M   'P 1'
#
loop_
_entity.id
_entity.type
_entity.pdbx_description
1 polymer ?
#
loop_
_entity_poly.entity_id
_entity_poly.type
_entity_poly.pdbx_seq_one_letter_code
_entity_poly.pdbx_strand_id
1 'polypeptide(L)'
;MDRKIEAVIFDWAGTTVDYGCFAPVQAFSEVFKEFGVTPTMEEVRKPMGMLKIDHIRTMLSMDRIQQCWQEKYDRPSNEEDVQKMYAVYEAKLLSVLDQYADPKPYVLEAVKELRLKGIKIGSTTGYTDKMMTIVTKCAEENGYRPDVWFSPDSVELKGRPYPYMVFKNMQELEVTSVANVVKVGDTISDIKEGKNAGVLSIGVIEGSSELGLSEEEYEALSQDEKDSLCKKVRTSFLEAGADAVILNMSELNEYIRKVEAR
;
A
#
# COMPACT_ATOMS: atom_id res chain seq x y z
N MET A 1 20.68 -0.72 25.45
CA MET A 1 20.23 0.63 25.05
C MET A 1 18.76 0.50 24.75
N ASP A 2 17.96 1.29 25.42
CA ASP A 2 16.51 1.27 25.18
C ASP A 2 16.27 1.72 23.74
N ARG A 3 15.55 0.91 22.97
CA ARG A 3 15.20 1.19 21.58
C ARG A 3 14.22 2.36 21.58
N LYS A 4 14.52 3.43 20.86
CA LYS A 4 13.62 4.56 20.71
C LYS A 4 13.17 4.67 19.25
N ILE A 5 11.88 4.60 18.99
CA ILE A 5 11.35 4.82 17.66
C ILE A 5 11.39 6.32 17.33
N GLU A 6 12.05 6.68 16.23
CA GLU A 6 12.22 8.05 15.75
C GLU A 6 11.23 8.39 14.63
N ALA A 7 10.85 7.39 13.80
CA ALA A 7 9.93 7.60 12.71
C ALA A 7 9.04 6.39 12.43
N VAL A 8 7.82 6.67 11.97
CA VAL A 8 6.91 5.69 11.35
C VAL A 8 6.70 6.09 9.90
N ILE A 9 6.94 5.16 8.99
CA ILE A 9 6.78 5.34 7.55
C ILE A 9 5.58 4.54 7.08
N PHE A 10 4.51 5.23 6.69
CA PHE A 10 3.25 4.63 6.25
C PHE A 10 3.20 4.44 4.73
N ASP A 11 2.46 3.45 4.27
CA ASP A 11 1.87 3.45 2.94
C ASP A 11 0.61 4.32 2.93
N TRP A 12 0.04 4.55 1.73
CA TRP A 12 -1.16 5.36 1.52
C TRP A 12 -2.42 4.52 1.35
N ALA A 13 -2.75 4.11 0.13
CA ALA A 13 -4.00 3.44 -0.21
C ALA A 13 -4.11 2.05 0.44
N GLY A 14 -5.15 1.79 1.20
CA GLY A 14 -5.32 0.58 2.00
C GLY A 14 -4.68 0.64 3.39
N THR A 15 -3.75 1.59 3.61
CA THR A 15 -3.05 1.79 4.89
C THR A 15 -3.57 3.02 5.62
N THR A 16 -3.39 4.21 5.07
CA THR A 16 -3.81 5.47 5.70
C THR A 16 -5.05 6.08 5.08
N VAL A 17 -5.29 5.84 3.80
CA VAL A 17 -6.46 6.29 3.04
C VAL A 17 -7.02 5.12 2.20
N ASP A 18 -8.15 5.31 1.52
CA ASP A 18 -8.74 4.33 0.59
C ASP A 18 -8.96 2.96 1.25
N TYR A 19 -9.94 2.86 2.13
CA TYR A 19 -10.29 1.60 2.80
C TYR A 19 -10.57 0.49 1.77
N GLY A 20 -9.79 -0.61 1.83
CA GLY A 20 -9.86 -1.72 0.87
C GLY A 20 -9.08 -1.50 -0.43
N CYS A 21 -8.42 -0.34 -0.60
CA CYS A 21 -7.61 0.00 -1.78
C CYS A 21 -8.39 -0.12 -3.10
N PHE A 22 -9.58 0.49 -3.17
CA PHE A 22 -10.51 0.32 -4.28
C PHE A 22 -10.18 1.17 -5.51
N ALA A 23 -9.64 2.38 -5.34
CA ALA A 23 -9.32 3.25 -6.47
C ALA A 23 -8.44 2.55 -7.53
N PRO A 24 -7.27 1.99 -7.20
CA PRO A 24 -6.44 1.31 -8.18
C PRO A 24 -7.03 -0.01 -8.65
N VAL A 25 -7.74 -0.75 -7.80
CA VAL A 25 -8.36 -2.04 -8.14
C VAL A 25 -9.42 -1.88 -9.22
N GLN A 26 -10.30 -0.87 -9.07
CA GLN A 26 -11.32 -0.57 -10.06
C GLN A 26 -10.68 -0.15 -11.39
N ALA A 27 -9.71 0.76 -11.36
CA ALA A 27 -9.03 1.23 -12.56
C ALA A 27 -8.33 0.08 -13.31
N PHE A 28 -7.65 -0.85 -12.64
CA PHE A 28 -7.06 -2.03 -13.28
C PHE A 28 -8.11 -2.93 -13.90
N SER A 29 -9.19 -3.25 -13.17
CA SER A 29 -10.26 -4.11 -13.68
C SER A 29 -10.90 -3.53 -14.94
N GLU A 30 -11.16 -2.23 -14.96
CA GLU A 30 -11.75 -1.54 -16.11
C GLU A 30 -10.82 -1.52 -17.32
N VAL A 31 -9.53 -1.22 -17.11
CA VAL A 31 -8.55 -1.21 -18.20
C VAL A 31 -8.43 -2.58 -18.84
N PHE A 32 -8.26 -3.64 -18.05
CA PHE A 32 -8.16 -4.99 -18.61
C PHE A 32 -9.42 -5.39 -19.39
N LYS A 33 -10.62 -5.05 -18.89
CA LYS A 33 -11.89 -5.26 -19.60
C LYS A 33 -11.95 -4.48 -20.92
N GLU A 34 -11.49 -3.24 -20.94
CA GLU A 34 -11.44 -2.41 -22.16
C GLU A 34 -10.52 -3.04 -23.23
N PHE A 35 -9.43 -3.68 -22.81
CA PHE A 35 -8.55 -4.45 -23.69
C PHE A 35 -9.03 -5.89 -23.92
N GLY A 36 -10.26 -6.22 -23.52
CA GLY A 36 -10.93 -7.51 -23.83
C GLY A 36 -10.51 -8.67 -22.95
N VAL A 37 -9.84 -8.44 -21.84
CA VAL A 37 -9.48 -9.44 -20.83
C VAL A 37 -10.17 -9.12 -19.52
N THR A 38 -11.01 -10.02 -19.00
CA THR A 38 -11.65 -9.84 -17.69
C THR A 38 -10.79 -10.49 -16.60
N PRO A 39 -10.07 -9.72 -15.77
CA PRO A 39 -9.27 -10.30 -14.69
C PRO A 39 -10.17 -10.74 -13.53
N THR A 40 -9.71 -11.69 -12.74
CA THR A 40 -10.29 -12.00 -11.43
C THR A 40 -9.81 -10.97 -10.39
N MET A 41 -10.54 -10.84 -9.30
CA MET A 41 -10.16 -9.94 -8.20
C MET A 41 -8.81 -10.35 -7.57
N GLU A 42 -8.56 -11.66 -7.48
CA GLU A 42 -7.27 -12.19 -7.02
C GLU A 42 -6.11 -11.77 -7.93
N GLU A 43 -6.28 -11.86 -9.26
CA GLU A 43 -5.26 -11.44 -10.21
C GLU A 43 -4.99 -9.93 -10.15
N VAL A 44 -6.03 -9.11 -9.96
CA VAL A 44 -5.87 -7.67 -9.78
C VAL A 44 -5.14 -7.34 -8.49
N ARG A 45 -5.46 -8.01 -7.39
CA ARG A 45 -4.89 -7.69 -6.08
C ARG A 45 -3.49 -8.24 -5.83
N LYS A 46 -3.12 -9.34 -6.49
CA LYS A 46 -1.83 -10.02 -6.29
C LYS A 46 -0.59 -9.12 -6.44
N PRO A 47 -0.48 -8.20 -7.43
CA PRO A 47 0.66 -7.28 -7.55
C PRO A 47 0.45 -5.93 -6.84
N MET A 48 -0.51 -5.78 -5.93
CA MET A 48 -0.74 -4.49 -5.27
C MET A 48 0.49 -4.02 -4.50
N GLY A 49 0.60 -2.70 -4.36
CA GLY A 49 1.76 -2.05 -3.74
C GLY A 49 2.96 -1.82 -4.67
N MET A 50 3.01 -2.44 -5.84
CA MET A 50 4.04 -2.21 -6.86
C MET A 50 3.83 -0.89 -7.61
N LEU A 51 4.86 -0.42 -8.34
CA LEU A 51 4.72 0.63 -9.35
C LEU A 51 3.65 0.24 -10.37
N LYS A 52 2.75 1.16 -10.70
CA LYS A 52 1.51 0.83 -11.44
C LYS A 52 1.73 0.25 -12.84
N ILE A 53 2.77 0.70 -13.54
CA ILE A 53 3.15 0.10 -14.82
C ILE A 53 3.67 -1.33 -14.67
N ASP A 54 4.44 -1.61 -13.61
CA ASP A 54 4.93 -2.95 -13.29
C ASP A 54 3.81 -3.89 -12.85
N HIS A 55 2.78 -3.33 -12.20
CA HIS A 55 1.56 -4.05 -11.87
C HIS A 55 0.87 -4.58 -13.15
N ILE A 56 0.66 -3.71 -14.15
CA ILE A 56 0.08 -4.11 -15.45
C ILE A 56 0.94 -5.18 -16.12
N ARG A 57 2.27 -4.98 -16.15
CA ARG A 57 3.22 -5.94 -16.72
C ARG A 57 3.14 -7.30 -16.03
N THR A 58 3.05 -7.29 -14.69
CA THR A 58 2.90 -8.50 -13.88
C THR A 58 1.57 -9.20 -14.16
N MET A 59 0.45 -8.47 -14.22
CA MET A 59 -0.84 -9.07 -14.57
C MET A 59 -0.81 -9.69 -15.98
N LEU A 60 -0.27 -9.00 -16.97
CA LEU A 60 -0.12 -9.52 -18.34
C LEU A 60 0.79 -10.76 -18.42
N SER A 61 1.65 -10.99 -17.42
CA SER A 61 2.51 -12.20 -17.35
C SER A 61 1.84 -13.40 -16.67
N MET A 62 0.64 -13.26 -16.10
CA MET A 62 -0.09 -14.37 -15.48
C MET A 62 -0.65 -15.31 -16.53
N ASP A 63 -0.50 -16.62 -16.32
CA ASP A 63 -0.83 -17.66 -17.31
C ASP A 63 -2.23 -17.52 -17.90
N ARG A 64 -3.25 -17.35 -17.05
CA ARG A 64 -4.64 -17.21 -17.52
C ARG A 64 -4.85 -15.92 -18.33
N ILE A 65 -4.26 -14.81 -17.89
CA ILE A 65 -4.35 -13.52 -18.58
C ILE A 65 -3.62 -13.59 -19.91
N GLN A 66 -2.43 -14.22 -19.97
CA GLN A 66 -1.71 -14.45 -21.22
C GLN A 66 -2.53 -15.28 -22.21
N GLN A 67 -3.18 -16.33 -21.73
CA GLN A 67 -4.05 -17.15 -22.56
C GLN A 67 -5.22 -16.33 -23.13
N CYS A 68 -5.95 -15.58 -22.30
CA CYS A 68 -7.02 -14.69 -22.76
C CYS A 68 -6.53 -13.63 -23.76
N TRP A 69 -5.33 -13.09 -23.52
CA TRP A 69 -4.72 -12.13 -24.44
C TRP A 69 -4.39 -12.77 -25.79
N GLN A 70 -3.78 -13.96 -25.80
CA GLN A 70 -3.47 -14.72 -27.01
C GLN A 70 -4.74 -15.06 -27.81
N GLU A 71 -5.81 -15.48 -27.13
CA GLU A 71 -7.10 -15.77 -27.77
C GLU A 71 -7.72 -14.51 -28.40
N LYS A 72 -7.54 -13.33 -27.78
CA LYS A 72 -8.11 -12.07 -28.27
C LYS A 72 -7.32 -11.45 -29.42
N TYR A 73 -5.99 -11.47 -29.35
CA TYR A 73 -5.12 -10.71 -30.25
C TYR A 73 -4.28 -11.59 -31.19
N ASP A 74 -4.40 -12.92 -31.10
CA ASP A 74 -3.62 -13.91 -31.85
C ASP A 74 -2.10 -13.72 -31.73
N ARG A 75 -1.65 -13.14 -30.61
CA ARG A 75 -0.25 -12.92 -30.27
C ARG A 75 -0.08 -12.72 -28.75
N PRO A 76 1.12 -12.95 -28.19
CA PRO A 76 1.41 -12.56 -26.80
C PRO A 76 1.37 -11.03 -26.61
N SER A 77 1.14 -10.59 -25.37
CA SER A 77 1.30 -9.18 -25.00
C SER A 77 2.77 -8.76 -25.08
N ASN A 78 3.00 -7.47 -25.32
CA ASN A 78 4.32 -6.89 -25.38
C ASN A 78 4.38 -5.56 -24.63
N GLU A 79 5.57 -4.93 -24.59
CA GLU A 79 5.76 -3.68 -23.84
C GLU A 79 4.93 -2.51 -24.40
N GLU A 80 4.63 -2.49 -25.69
CA GLU A 80 3.77 -1.46 -26.28
C GLU A 80 2.33 -1.58 -25.75
N ASP A 81 1.84 -2.81 -25.53
CA ASP A 81 0.54 -3.07 -24.92
C ASP A 81 0.53 -2.59 -23.47
N VAL A 82 1.60 -2.84 -22.70
CA VAL A 82 1.76 -2.35 -21.33
C VAL A 82 1.66 -0.82 -21.29
N GLN A 83 2.36 -0.12 -22.17
CA GLN A 83 2.36 1.35 -22.23
C GLN A 83 0.97 1.90 -22.59
N LYS A 84 0.29 1.30 -23.57
CA LYS A 84 -1.07 1.69 -23.94
C LYS A 84 -2.06 1.49 -22.79
N MET A 85 -2.00 0.33 -22.14
CA MET A 85 -2.86 0.04 -20.99
C MET A 85 -2.57 0.97 -19.83
N TYR A 86 -1.28 1.28 -19.58
CA TYR A 86 -0.90 2.20 -18.51
C TYR A 86 -1.42 3.62 -18.75
N ALA A 87 -1.36 4.13 -19.96
CA ALA A 87 -1.90 5.45 -20.30
C ALA A 87 -3.42 5.55 -20.04
N VAL A 88 -4.18 4.50 -20.39
CA VAL A 88 -5.62 4.43 -20.10
C VAL A 88 -5.85 4.31 -18.59
N TYR A 89 -5.08 3.47 -17.89
CA TYR A 89 -5.13 3.30 -16.45
C TYR A 89 -4.89 4.61 -15.70
N GLU A 90 -3.81 5.31 -16.05
CA GLU A 90 -3.47 6.58 -15.40
C GLU A 90 -4.61 7.60 -15.51
N ALA A 91 -5.19 7.74 -16.71
CA ALA A 91 -6.30 8.66 -16.92
C ALA A 91 -7.54 8.30 -16.08
N LYS A 92 -7.90 7.00 -16.03
CA LYS A 92 -9.01 6.52 -15.20
C LYS A 92 -8.76 6.74 -13.72
N LEU A 93 -7.59 6.36 -13.23
CA LEU A 93 -7.26 6.50 -11.82
C LEU A 93 -7.28 7.97 -11.38
N LEU A 94 -6.64 8.88 -12.14
CA LEU A 94 -6.62 10.30 -11.84
C LEU A 94 -8.02 10.93 -11.75
N SER A 95 -9.00 10.39 -12.47
CA SER A 95 -10.38 10.92 -12.47
C SER A 95 -11.19 10.54 -11.22
N VAL A 96 -10.68 9.65 -10.37
CA VAL A 96 -11.41 9.14 -9.19
C VAL A 96 -10.63 9.26 -7.88
N LEU A 97 -9.33 9.59 -7.94
CA LEU A 97 -8.44 9.58 -6.76
C LEU A 97 -8.89 10.51 -5.62
N ASP A 98 -9.54 11.61 -5.95
CA ASP A 98 -10.09 12.56 -4.97
C ASP A 98 -11.20 11.95 -4.09
N GLN A 99 -11.90 10.93 -4.61
CA GLN A 99 -12.96 10.23 -3.89
C GLN A 99 -12.45 9.14 -2.93
N TYR A 100 -11.15 8.85 -2.99
CA TYR A 100 -10.50 7.77 -2.23
C TYR A 100 -9.33 8.26 -1.36
N ALA A 101 -9.32 9.52 -0.99
CA ALA A 101 -8.24 10.11 -0.20
C ALA A 101 -8.63 10.41 1.26
N ASP A 102 -9.80 9.97 1.69
CA ASP A 102 -10.24 10.11 3.08
C ASP A 102 -9.41 9.20 4.00
N PRO A 103 -8.96 9.73 5.15
CA PRO A 103 -8.25 8.93 6.14
C PRO A 103 -9.11 7.76 6.64
N LYS A 104 -8.50 6.57 6.73
CA LYS A 104 -9.13 5.40 7.32
C LYS A 104 -9.38 5.58 8.82
N PRO A 105 -10.31 4.79 9.41
CA PRO A 105 -10.55 4.80 10.85
C PRO A 105 -9.25 4.68 11.67
N TYR A 106 -9.17 5.44 12.76
CA TYR A 106 -8.06 5.48 13.74
C TYR A 106 -6.73 6.04 13.23
N VAL A 107 -6.61 6.43 11.96
CA VAL A 107 -5.33 6.96 11.39
C VAL A 107 -4.98 8.30 12.03
N LEU A 108 -5.94 9.22 12.11
CA LEU A 108 -5.69 10.57 12.64
C LEU A 108 -5.29 10.53 14.12
N GLU A 109 -5.96 9.71 14.92
CA GLU A 109 -5.66 9.49 16.33
C GLU A 109 -4.28 8.89 16.53
N ALA A 110 -3.97 7.84 15.74
CA ALA A 110 -2.67 7.17 15.83
C ALA A 110 -1.52 8.14 15.48
N VAL A 111 -1.64 8.89 14.40
CA VAL A 111 -0.63 9.88 13.97
C VAL A 111 -0.49 11.01 14.99
N LYS A 112 -1.60 11.51 15.53
CA LYS A 112 -1.57 12.54 16.58
C LYS A 112 -0.81 12.07 17.83
N GLU A 113 -1.06 10.83 18.27
CA GLU A 113 -0.36 10.25 19.43
C GLU A 113 1.13 10.06 19.16
N LEU A 114 1.53 9.60 17.96
CA LEU A 114 2.92 9.47 17.56
C LEU A 114 3.64 10.84 17.62
N ARG A 115 3.02 11.87 17.06
CA ARG A 115 3.59 13.23 17.06
C ARG A 115 3.74 13.81 18.48
N LEU A 116 2.80 13.52 19.38
CA LEU A 116 2.93 13.93 20.79
C LEU A 116 4.14 13.30 21.49
N LYS A 117 4.63 12.16 20.99
CA LYS A 117 5.86 11.49 21.45
C LYS A 117 7.13 11.98 20.73
N GLY A 118 6.99 12.90 19.78
CA GLY A 118 8.09 13.38 18.95
C GLY A 118 8.51 12.42 17.86
N ILE A 119 7.66 11.42 17.53
CA ILE A 119 7.90 10.47 16.43
C ILE A 119 7.50 11.14 15.11
N LYS A 120 8.42 11.13 14.16
CA LYS A 120 8.25 11.73 12.82
C LYS A 120 7.43 10.81 11.92
N ILE A 121 6.69 11.39 10.98
CA ILE A 121 5.78 10.66 10.09
C ILE A 121 6.28 10.78 8.67
N GLY A 122 6.75 9.66 8.12
CA GLY A 122 7.11 9.55 6.72
C GLY A 122 6.08 8.74 5.92
N SER A 123 6.24 8.72 4.60
CA SER A 123 5.40 7.88 3.76
C SER A 123 6.10 7.42 2.49
N THR A 124 5.73 6.21 2.01
CA THR A 124 6.08 5.68 0.69
C THR A 124 4.80 5.26 -0.03
N THR A 125 4.84 5.18 -1.35
CA THR A 125 3.66 4.83 -2.16
C THR A 125 4.05 4.10 -3.44
N GLY A 126 3.10 3.36 -4.02
CA GLY A 126 3.18 2.87 -5.39
C GLY A 126 2.57 3.83 -6.43
N TYR A 127 2.05 4.97 -5.99
CA TYR A 127 1.56 6.05 -6.87
C TYR A 127 2.71 6.89 -7.41
N THR A 128 2.50 7.54 -8.57
CA THR A 128 3.40 8.55 -9.13
C THR A 128 3.22 9.90 -8.45
N ASP A 129 4.16 10.83 -8.62
CA ASP A 129 4.05 12.21 -8.11
C ASP A 129 2.77 12.89 -8.59
N LYS A 130 2.37 12.66 -9.84
CA LYS A 130 1.14 13.20 -10.42
C LYS A 130 -0.11 12.73 -9.67
N MET A 131 -0.17 11.44 -9.32
CA MET A 131 -1.26 10.87 -8.53
C MET A 131 -1.24 11.42 -7.10
N MET A 132 -0.04 11.50 -6.51
CA MET A 132 0.14 12.00 -5.15
C MET A 132 -0.23 13.46 -4.98
N THR A 133 -0.11 14.29 -6.01
CA THR A 133 -0.58 15.69 -5.98
C THR A 133 -2.08 15.79 -5.64
N ILE A 134 -2.89 14.83 -6.09
CA ILE A 134 -4.33 14.76 -5.78
C ILE A 134 -4.54 14.20 -4.37
N VAL A 135 -3.95 13.01 -4.11
CA VAL A 135 -4.16 12.29 -2.86
C VAL A 135 -3.70 13.09 -1.65
N THR A 136 -2.51 13.68 -1.71
CA THR A 136 -1.97 14.46 -0.56
C THR A 136 -2.81 15.69 -0.25
N LYS A 137 -3.30 16.39 -1.29
CA LYS A 137 -4.15 17.55 -1.12
C LYS A 137 -5.45 17.17 -0.42
N CYS A 138 -6.16 16.16 -0.93
CA CYS A 138 -7.45 15.75 -0.36
C CYS A 138 -7.27 15.15 1.05
N ALA A 139 -6.23 14.37 1.28
CA ALA A 139 -5.93 13.81 2.61
C ALA A 139 -5.60 14.92 3.64
N GLU A 140 -4.85 15.97 3.23
CA GLU A 140 -4.55 17.13 4.09
C GLU A 140 -5.82 17.92 4.43
N GLU A 141 -6.71 18.15 3.47
CA GLU A 141 -8.01 18.78 3.70
C GLU A 141 -8.87 17.99 4.72
N ASN A 142 -8.67 16.65 4.79
CA ASN A 142 -9.32 15.75 5.73
C ASN A 142 -8.47 15.42 6.98
N GLY A 143 -7.38 16.17 7.21
CA GLY A 143 -6.60 16.15 8.46
C GLY A 143 -5.40 15.20 8.47
N TYR A 144 -5.12 14.45 7.40
CA TYR A 144 -3.96 13.58 7.30
C TYR A 144 -2.85 14.20 6.45
N ARG A 145 -1.70 14.42 7.08
CA ARG A 145 -0.50 14.91 6.42
C ARG A 145 0.75 14.30 7.05
N PRO A 146 1.56 13.49 6.34
CA PRO A 146 2.90 13.11 6.80
C PRO A 146 3.86 14.31 6.74
N ASP A 147 4.99 14.22 7.44
CA ASP A 147 6.03 15.25 7.41
C ASP A 147 6.75 15.24 6.06
N VAL A 148 6.95 14.04 5.49
CA VAL A 148 7.49 13.82 4.15
C VAL A 148 6.85 12.62 3.48
N TRP A 149 6.86 12.59 2.15
CA TRP A 149 6.46 11.42 1.38
C TRP A 149 7.32 11.26 0.14
N PHE A 150 7.52 10.02 -0.30
CA PHE A 150 8.28 9.70 -1.50
C PHE A 150 7.54 8.67 -2.35
N SER A 151 7.52 8.93 -3.65
CA SER A 151 7.03 8.07 -4.70
C SER A 151 8.17 7.37 -5.44
N PRO A 152 7.89 6.39 -6.32
CA PRO A 152 8.89 5.80 -7.20
C PRO A 152 9.61 6.81 -8.10
N ASP A 153 8.97 7.94 -8.47
CA ASP A 153 9.57 8.99 -9.29
C ASP A 153 10.80 9.61 -8.60
N SER A 154 10.80 9.66 -7.28
CA SER A 154 11.92 10.18 -6.47
C SER A 154 13.13 9.24 -6.42
N VAL A 155 13.02 7.99 -6.86
CA VAL A 155 14.04 6.93 -6.77
C VAL A 155 14.28 6.25 -8.12
N GLU A 156 14.24 6.99 -9.20
CA GLU A 156 14.46 6.51 -10.57
C GLU A 156 13.54 5.31 -10.93
N LEU A 157 12.28 5.37 -10.51
CA LEU A 157 11.26 4.33 -10.67
C LEU A 157 11.62 2.98 -9.99
N LYS A 158 12.64 2.93 -9.15
CA LYS A 158 12.99 1.76 -8.33
C LYS A 158 12.14 1.73 -7.05
N GLY A 159 10.82 1.66 -7.22
CA GLY A 159 9.86 1.53 -6.14
C GLY A 159 9.94 0.17 -5.43
N ARG A 160 8.93 -0.17 -4.65
CA ARG A 160 8.83 -1.45 -3.92
C ARG A 160 9.08 -2.66 -4.84
N PRO A 161 9.80 -3.67 -4.38
CA PRO A 161 10.26 -3.91 -3.02
C PRO A 161 11.65 -3.32 -2.69
N TYR A 162 12.19 -2.44 -3.53
CA TYR A 162 13.46 -1.77 -3.22
C TYR A 162 13.29 -0.84 -2.00
N PRO A 163 14.31 -0.71 -1.12
CA PRO A 163 14.21 0.06 0.12
C PRO A 163 14.43 1.57 -0.05
N TYR A 164 14.59 2.05 -1.26
CA TYR A 164 15.11 3.40 -1.52
C TYR A 164 14.19 4.52 -1.06
N MET A 165 12.87 4.36 -1.18
CA MET A 165 11.93 5.35 -0.66
C MET A 165 11.95 5.41 0.87
N VAL A 166 12.16 4.28 1.56
CA VAL A 166 12.36 4.24 3.02
C VAL A 166 13.63 4.99 3.39
N PHE A 167 14.74 4.76 2.69
CA PHE A 167 16.01 5.47 2.96
C PHE A 167 15.93 6.98 2.70
N LYS A 168 15.18 7.40 1.68
CA LYS A 168 14.91 8.83 1.46
C LYS A 168 14.10 9.45 2.59
N ASN A 169 13.05 8.75 3.08
CA ASN A 169 12.32 9.18 4.27
C ASN A 169 13.25 9.33 5.47
N MET A 170 14.11 8.34 5.72
CA MET A 170 15.06 8.39 6.84
C MET A 170 16.03 9.55 6.73
N GLN A 171 16.54 9.83 5.53
CA GLN A 171 17.44 10.94 5.28
C GLN A 171 16.76 12.29 5.55
N GLU A 172 15.58 12.51 4.98
CA GLU A 172 14.83 13.77 5.11
C GLU A 172 14.33 14.00 6.53
N LEU A 173 13.94 12.92 7.20
CA LEU A 173 13.51 12.94 8.60
C LEU A 173 14.68 12.93 9.59
N GLU A 174 15.93 12.92 9.12
CA GLU A 174 17.14 12.89 9.97
C GLU A 174 17.09 11.76 11.01
N VAL A 175 16.70 10.54 10.57
CA VAL A 175 16.65 9.35 11.43
C VAL A 175 18.03 8.74 11.57
N THR A 176 18.41 8.38 12.79
CA THR A 176 19.80 7.96 13.10
C THR A 176 20.08 6.49 12.82
N SER A 177 19.04 5.63 12.81
CA SER A 177 19.20 4.17 12.64
C SER A 177 17.97 3.54 12.03
N VAL A 178 18.16 2.54 11.15
CA VAL A 178 17.08 1.66 10.66
C VAL A 178 16.35 0.96 11.80
N ALA A 179 17.04 0.68 12.90
CA ALA A 179 16.46 0.08 14.08
C ALA A 179 15.40 0.94 14.78
N ASN A 180 15.41 2.26 14.53
CA ASN A 180 14.50 3.25 15.11
C ASN A 180 13.33 3.60 14.19
N VAL A 181 13.13 2.82 13.12
CA VAL A 181 12.07 3.05 12.13
C VAL A 181 11.08 1.89 12.10
N VAL A 182 9.80 2.25 11.94
CA VAL A 182 8.71 1.32 11.69
C VAL A 182 8.13 1.63 10.32
N LYS A 183 8.05 0.63 9.43
CA LYS A 183 7.28 0.67 8.19
C LYS A 183 5.93 0.03 8.43
N VAL A 184 4.84 0.71 8.07
CA VAL A 184 3.47 0.20 8.16
C VAL A 184 2.87 0.16 6.76
N GLY A 185 2.27 -0.97 6.39
CA GLY A 185 1.62 -1.12 5.09
C GLY A 185 0.60 -2.25 5.07
N ASP A 186 -0.13 -2.34 3.98
CA ASP A 186 -1.28 -3.23 3.81
C ASP A 186 -1.07 -4.30 2.72
N THR A 187 0.13 -4.34 2.12
CA THR A 187 0.47 -5.29 1.05
C THR A 187 1.76 -6.07 1.37
N ILE A 188 1.91 -7.22 0.70
CA ILE A 188 3.17 -7.99 0.72
C ILE A 188 4.36 -7.16 0.22
N SER A 189 4.12 -6.24 -0.73
CA SER A 189 5.15 -5.33 -1.25
C SER A 189 5.65 -4.36 -0.19
N ASP A 190 4.78 -3.87 0.71
CA ASP A 190 5.17 -3.04 1.86
C ASP A 190 6.04 -3.78 2.86
N ILE A 191 5.63 -5.01 3.19
CA ILE A 191 6.40 -5.84 4.11
C ILE A 191 7.81 -6.07 3.58
N LYS A 192 7.93 -6.43 2.28
CA LYS A 192 9.22 -6.63 1.62
C LYS A 192 10.06 -5.34 1.56
N GLU A 193 9.45 -4.19 1.28
CA GLU A 193 10.13 -2.88 1.30
C GLU A 193 10.75 -2.62 2.67
N GLY A 194 9.98 -2.78 3.76
CA GLY A 194 10.46 -2.60 5.13
C GLY A 194 11.57 -3.60 5.50
N LYS A 195 11.41 -4.86 5.15
CA LYS A 195 12.42 -5.90 5.42
C LYS A 195 13.71 -5.65 4.65
N ASN A 196 13.62 -5.25 3.38
CA ASN A 196 14.78 -4.92 2.56
C ASN A 196 15.49 -3.64 3.07
N ALA A 197 14.76 -2.72 3.69
CA ALA A 197 15.34 -1.56 4.36
C ALA A 197 15.98 -1.89 5.72
N GLY A 198 15.70 -3.06 6.28
CA GLY A 198 16.18 -3.45 7.62
C GLY A 198 15.43 -2.75 8.77
N VAL A 199 14.26 -2.19 8.51
CA VAL A 199 13.41 -1.56 9.51
C VAL A 199 12.38 -2.56 10.07
N LEU A 200 11.70 -2.22 11.18
CA LEU A 200 10.53 -2.98 11.63
C LEU A 200 9.40 -2.86 10.62
N SER A 201 8.84 -3.98 10.21
CA SER A 201 7.79 -4.05 9.19
C SER A 201 6.49 -4.57 9.79
N ILE A 202 5.43 -3.76 9.73
CA ILE A 202 4.11 -4.06 10.30
C ILE A 202 3.07 -4.12 9.19
N GLY A 203 2.32 -5.23 9.14
CA GLY A 203 1.12 -5.35 8.31
C GLY A 203 -0.12 -4.85 9.03
N VAL A 204 -1.01 -4.13 8.33
CA VAL A 204 -2.34 -3.75 8.82
C VAL A 204 -3.41 -4.53 8.05
N ILE A 205 -4.39 -5.12 8.76
CA ILE A 205 -5.38 -6.03 8.19
C ILE A 205 -6.64 -5.27 7.72
N GLU A 206 -7.28 -4.55 8.63
CA GLU A 206 -8.57 -3.90 8.37
C GLU A 206 -8.43 -2.79 7.32
N GLY A 207 -9.26 -2.86 6.29
CA GLY A 207 -9.21 -1.96 5.15
C GLY A 207 -7.97 -2.13 4.27
N SER A 208 -7.26 -3.27 4.37
CA SER A 208 -6.13 -3.58 3.50
C SER A 208 -6.54 -4.06 2.12
N SER A 209 -5.64 -3.92 1.17
CA SER A 209 -5.75 -4.56 -0.15
C SER A 209 -5.77 -6.08 -0.06
N GLU A 210 -5.03 -6.66 0.90
CA GLU A 210 -4.99 -8.11 1.13
C GLU A 210 -6.33 -8.65 1.67
N LEU A 211 -7.05 -7.88 2.50
CA LEU A 211 -8.40 -8.22 2.94
C LEU A 211 -9.43 -7.99 1.83
N GLY A 212 -9.31 -6.87 1.11
CA GLY A 212 -10.02 -6.58 -0.11
C GLY A 212 -11.51 -6.28 0.03
N LEU A 213 -11.97 -5.91 1.22
CA LEU A 213 -13.37 -5.57 1.54
C LEU A 213 -13.53 -4.07 1.76
N SER A 214 -14.71 -3.53 1.43
CA SER A 214 -15.12 -2.21 1.91
C SER A 214 -15.39 -2.23 3.42
N GLU A 215 -15.47 -1.06 4.03
CA GLU A 215 -15.82 -0.95 5.45
C GLU A 215 -17.21 -1.55 5.73
N GLU A 216 -18.20 -1.27 4.88
CA GLU A 216 -19.55 -1.82 4.98
C GLU A 216 -19.56 -3.35 4.85
N GLU A 217 -18.82 -3.89 3.88
CA GLU A 217 -18.71 -5.34 3.70
C GLU A 217 -18.02 -5.99 4.91
N TYR A 218 -16.96 -5.38 5.43
CA TYR A 218 -16.26 -5.90 6.60
C TYR A 218 -17.15 -5.85 7.85
N GLU A 219 -17.85 -4.75 8.09
CA GLU A 219 -18.76 -4.62 9.24
C GLU A 219 -19.93 -5.60 9.20
N ALA A 220 -20.44 -5.91 8.01
CA ALA A 220 -21.53 -6.85 7.82
C ALA A 220 -21.17 -8.33 8.09
N LEU A 221 -19.88 -8.66 8.16
CA LEU A 221 -19.43 -10.03 8.46
C LEU A 221 -19.72 -10.42 9.91
N SER A 222 -20.03 -11.71 10.12
CA SER A 222 -20.04 -12.31 11.46
C SER A 222 -18.64 -12.33 12.07
N GLN A 223 -18.54 -12.46 13.40
CA GLN A 223 -17.22 -12.50 14.08
C GLN A 223 -16.37 -13.68 13.60
N ASP A 224 -16.97 -14.85 13.38
CA ASP A 224 -16.23 -16.04 12.89
C ASP A 224 -15.64 -15.83 11.49
N GLU A 225 -16.38 -15.13 10.60
CA GLU A 225 -15.90 -14.76 9.27
C GLU A 225 -14.75 -13.74 9.35
N LYS A 226 -14.91 -12.70 10.19
CA LYS A 226 -13.85 -11.72 10.46
C LYS A 226 -12.58 -12.41 10.95
N ASP A 227 -12.69 -13.28 11.95
CA ASP A 227 -11.56 -14.00 12.53
C ASP A 227 -10.88 -14.90 11.52
N SER A 228 -11.63 -15.60 10.67
CA SER A 228 -11.11 -16.45 9.61
C SER A 228 -10.33 -15.67 8.56
N LEU A 229 -10.90 -14.57 8.06
CA LEU A 229 -10.27 -13.72 7.04
C LEU A 229 -9.04 -12.99 7.60
N CYS A 230 -9.15 -12.40 8.80
CA CYS A 230 -8.03 -11.74 9.47
C CYS A 230 -6.89 -12.70 9.75
N LYS A 231 -7.17 -13.94 10.11
CA LYS A 231 -6.15 -14.99 10.30
C LYS A 231 -5.41 -15.30 9.02
N LYS A 232 -6.12 -15.39 7.88
CA LYS A 232 -5.53 -15.63 6.56
C LYS A 232 -4.57 -14.49 6.18
N VAL A 233 -5.03 -13.24 6.26
CA VAL A 233 -4.21 -12.05 5.95
C VAL A 233 -3.01 -11.95 6.88
N ARG A 234 -3.21 -12.17 8.20
CA ARG A 234 -2.12 -12.20 9.19
C ARG A 234 -1.05 -13.21 8.83
N THR A 235 -1.46 -14.42 8.44
CA THR A 235 -0.53 -15.48 8.03
C THR A 235 0.28 -15.05 6.81
N SER A 236 -0.34 -14.49 5.79
CA SER A 236 0.34 -14.00 4.57
C SER A 236 1.40 -12.93 4.90
N PHE A 237 1.08 -11.96 5.77
CA PHE A 237 2.05 -10.94 6.19
C PHE A 237 3.22 -11.52 6.98
N LEU A 238 2.95 -12.45 7.92
CA LEU A 238 4.01 -13.10 8.68
C LEU A 238 4.92 -13.96 7.80
N GLU A 239 4.37 -14.70 6.84
CA GLU A 239 5.13 -15.46 5.84
C GLU A 239 5.97 -14.55 4.93
N ALA A 240 5.50 -13.34 4.65
CA ALA A 240 6.28 -12.34 3.92
C ALA A 240 7.40 -11.70 4.76
N GLY A 241 7.45 -11.98 6.07
CA GLY A 241 8.49 -11.54 6.99
C GLY A 241 8.10 -10.34 7.86
N ALA A 242 6.82 -10.00 8.00
CA ALA A 242 6.38 -8.96 8.91
C ALA A 242 6.83 -9.25 10.36
N ASP A 243 7.34 -8.24 11.05
CA ASP A 243 7.72 -8.34 12.47
C ASP A 243 6.51 -8.32 13.39
N ALA A 244 5.40 -7.72 12.91
CA ALA A 244 4.10 -7.77 13.56
C ALA A 244 2.97 -7.55 12.54
N VAL A 245 1.76 -7.88 12.98
CA VAL A 245 0.54 -7.63 12.22
C VAL A 245 -0.51 -7.09 13.19
N ILE A 246 -1.00 -5.89 12.93
CA ILE A 246 -2.07 -5.23 13.69
C ILE A 246 -3.41 -5.37 12.97
N LEU A 247 -4.49 -5.35 13.73
CA LEU A 247 -5.83 -5.35 13.14
C LEU A 247 -6.08 -4.03 12.41
N ASN A 248 -5.93 -2.92 13.09
CA ASN A 248 -6.06 -1.56 12.55
C ASN A 248 -5.15 -0.57 13.28
N MET A 249 -5.23 0.71 12.92
CA MET A 249 -4.32 1.73 13.46
C MET A 249 -4.49 2.01 14.96
N SER A 250 -5.59 1.60 15.60
CA SER A 250 -5.75 1.75 17.05
C SER A 250 -4.72 0.94 17.87
N GLU A 251 -4.19 -0.14 17.30
CA GLU A 251 -3.20 -1.00 17.95
C GLU A 251 -1.75 -0.52 17.78
N LEU A 252 -1.48 0.40 16.84
CA LEU A 252 -0.12 0.79 16.46
C LEU A 252 0.68 1.38 17.61
N ASN A 253 0.11 2.32 18.34
CA ASN A 253 0.78 3.02 19.43
C ASN A 253 1.10 2.10 20.61
N GLU A 254 0.25 1.12 20.89
CA GLU A 254 0.52 0.10 21.91
C GLU A 254 1.67 -0.81 21.48
N TYR A 255 1.70 -1.21 20.21
CA TYR A 255 2.80 -2.01 19.67
C TYR A 255 4.15 -1.27 19.77
N ILE A 256 4.20 -0.01 19.39
CA ILE A 256 5.42 0.82 19.48
C ILE A 256 5.90 0.89 20.94
N ARG A 257 5.02 1.14 21.91
CA ARG A 257 5.38 1.13 23.34
C ARG A 257 5.99 -0.20 23.76
N LYS A 258 5.44 -1.32 23.29
CA LYS A 258 6.00 -2.66 23.60
C LYS A 258 7.38 -2.90 22.99
N VAL A 259 7.66 -2.33 21.82
CA VAL A 259 8.96 -2.40 21.15
C VAL A 259 10.01 -1.57 21.89
N GLU A 260 9.64 -0.38 22.37
CA GLU A 260 10.53 0.52 23.11
C GLU A 260 10.86 0.01 24.51
N ALA A 261 9.99 -0.82 25.10
CA ALA A 261 10.19 -1.41 26.43
C ALA A 261 11.06 -2.68 26.45
N ARG A 262 11.50 -3.17 25.28
CA ARG A 262 12.38 -4.36 25.13
C ARG A 262 13.83 -3.96 24.98
#